data_4fcf3c0f2b97c1601477287bf828f652
#
_entry.id   4fcf3c0f2b97c1601477287bf828f652
#
_cell.length_a   1.000
_cell.length_b   1.000
_cell.length_c   1.000
_cell.angle_alpha   90.00
_cell.angle_beta   90.00
_cell.angle_gamma   90.00
#
_symmetry.space_group_name_H-M   'P 1'
#
loop_
_entity.id
_entity.type
_entity.pdbx_description
1 polymer ?
#
loop_
_entity_poly.entity_id
_entity_poly.type
_entity_poly.pdbx_seq_one_letter_code
_entity_poly.pdbx_strand_id
1 'polypeptide(L)'
;MNIIKTNIEGVLIIEPRLFRDARGYFFESFSEREFEEKVAPILGHNVHFCQDNESMSSYGVMRGLHFQRRSPTYGKHVAVELTEDNHVQFFIPKGFAHGFAVLSETAVFQYKCDNFYHPEADGGISILDDSLGIDWKIPTEHANLSEKDTKHAMLKDFDSPFDINVDLYQ
;
A
#
# COMPACT_ATOMS: atom_id res chain seq x y z
N MET A 1 16.78 9.89 -0.73
CA MET A 1 16.07 8.66 -1.13
C MET A 1 16.27 8.36 -2.60
N ASN A 2 16.16 7.10 -3.01
CA ASN A 2 16.09 6.65 -4.42
C ASN A 2 14.64 6.26 -4.75
N ILE A 3 14.13 6.62 -5.95
CA ILE A 3 12.75 6.33 -6.37
C ILE A 3 12.80 5.36 -7.54
N ILE A 4 12.12 4.23 -7.41
CA ILE A 4 12.03 3.19 -8.43
C ILE A 4 10.58 3.14 -8.93
N LYS A 5 10.40 3.34 -10.23
CA LYS A 5 9.09 3.21 -10.88
C LYS A 5 8.76 1.72 -11.05
N THR A 6 7.50 1.38 -10.82
CA THR A 6 6.99 0.03 -11.10
C THR A 6 6.39 -0.04 -12.52
N ASN A 7 5.88 -1.20 -12.88
CA ASN A 7 5.14 -1.39 -14.14
C ASN A 7 3.71 -0.81 -14.10
N ILE A 8 3.29 -0.25 -12.96
CA ILE A 8 2.03 0.48 -12.80
C ILE A 8 2.35 1.95 -12.54
N GLU A 9 1.88 2.81 -13.40
CA GLU A 9 2.11 4.25 -13.31
C GLU A 9 1.64 4.83 -11.98
N GLY A 10 2.46 5.67 -11.37
CA GLY A 10 2.20 6.29 -10.06
C GLY A 10 2.55 5.40 -8.86
N VAL A 11 2.61 4.08 -9.01
CA VAL A 11 3.03 3.16 -7.93
C VAL A 11 4.56 3.13 -7.88
N LEU A 12 5.13 3.50 -6.72
CA LEU A 12 6.58 3.71 -6.58
C LEU A 12 7.15 2.92 -5.40
N ILE A 13 8.38 2.46 -5.58
CA ILE A 13 9.21 1.92 -4.51
C ILE A 13 10.19 3.01 -4.09
N ILE A 14 10.27 3.29 -2.80
CA ILE A 14 11.13 4.32 -2.23
C ILE A 14 12.18 3.65 -1.36
N GLU A 15 13.44 3.80 -1.74
CA GLU A 15 14.59 3.31 -0.97
C GLU A 15 15.19 4.49 -0.20
N PRO A 16 15.07 4.51 1.15
CA PRO A 16 15.68 5.57 1.96
C PRO A 16 17.20 5.46 1.96
N ARG A 17 17.88 6.59 2.21
CA ARG A 17 19.30 6.58 2.47
C ARG A 17 19.57 6.26 3.93
N LEU A 18 20.23 5.12 4.20
CA LEU A 18 20.63 4.73 5.53
C LEU A 18 22.04 5.23 5.85
N PHE A 19 22.23 5.78 7.04
CA PHE A 19 23.50 6.15 7.63
C PHE A 19 23.83 5.16 8.74
N ARG A 20 24.81 4.29 8.52
CA ARG A 20 25.20 3.22 9.44
C ARG A 20 26.52 3.56 10.14
N ASP A 21 26.60 3.29 11.45
CA ASP A 21 27.81 3.34 12.26
C ASP A 21 27.80 2.23 13.33
N ALA A 22 28.78 2.24 14.25
CA ALA A 22 28.90 1.25 15.32
C ALA A 22 27.71 1.24 16.32
N ARG A 23 26.86 2.25 16.31
CA ARG A 23 25.66 2.36 17.17
C ARG A 23 24.39 1.81 16.50
N GLY A 24 24.45 1.52 15.18
CA GLY A 24 23.30 1.08 14.40
C GLY A 24 23.11 1.90 13.13
N TYR A 25 21.91 2.37 12.88
CA TYR A 25 21.59 3.17 11.69
C TYR A 25 20.70 4.36 12.03
N PHE A 26 20.75 5.35 11.17
CA PHE A 26 19.81 6.46 11.11
C PHE A 26 19.35 6.67 9.66
N PHE A 27 18.08 7.03 9.46
CA PHE A 27 17.57 7.51 8.20
C PHE A 27 16.36 8.44 8.42
N GLU A 28 16.12 9.32 7.46
CA GLU A 28 14.86 10.08 7.42
C GLU A 28 13.79 9.16 6.85
N SER A 29 12.86 8.71 7.71
CA SER A 29 11.74 7.84 7.29
C SER A 29 10.74 8.59 6.41
N PHE A 30 10.64 9.91 6.59
CA PHE A 30 9.89 10.81 5.72
C PHE A 30 10.48 12.22 5.78
N SER A 31 10.55 12.88 4.63
CA SER A 31 10.85 14.29 4.48
C SER A 31 9.94 14.87 3.41
N GLU A 32 9.02 15.76 3.80
CA GLU A 32 8.07 16.40 2.87
C GLU A 32 8.81 17.10 1.74
N ARG A 33 9.87 17.87 2.05
CA ARG A 33 10.71 18.53 1.05
C ARG A 33 11.30 17.54 0.04
N GLU A 34 11.90 16.45 0.52
CA GLU A 34 12.53 15.46 -0.37
C GLU A 34 11.49 14.71 -1.20
N PHE A 35 10.28 14.49 -0.64
CA PHE A 35 9.16 13.90 -1.34
C PHE A 35 8.64 14.82 -2.46
N GLU A 36 8.45 16.11 -2.17
CA GLU A 36 8.07 17.10 -3.17
C GLU A 36 9.11 17.25 -4.28
N GLU A 37 10.40 17.25 -3.94
CA GLU A 37 11.48 17.38 -4.91
C GLU A 37 11.63 16.17 -5.85
N LYS A 38 11.37 14.94 -5.35
CA LYS A 38 11.68 13.70 -6.07
C LYS A 38 10.46 12.90 -6.54
N VAL A 39 9.35 12.94 -5.80
CA VAL A 39 8.15 12.15 -6.07
C VAL A 39 7.11 12.97 -6.83
N ALA A 40 6.82 14.20 -6.39
CA ALA A 40 5.82 15.04 -7.04
C ALA A 40 6.06 15.27 -8.55
N PRO A 41 7.31 15.45 -9.05
CA PRO A 41 7.54 15.55 -10.48
C PRO A 41 7.23 14.26 -11.27
N ILE A 42 7.29 13.10 -10.61
CA ILE A 42 6.93 11.81 -11.23
C ILE A 42 5.42 11.67 -11.31
N LEU A 43 4.71 12.11 -10.28
CA LEU A 43 3.25 12.03 -10.17
C LEU A 43 2.53 13.12 -10.98
N GLY A 44 3.18 14.27 -11.21
CA GLY A 44 2.58 15.46 -11.81
C GLY A 44 1.81 16.35 -10.82
N HIS A 45 1.81 16.02 -9.53
CA HIS A 45 1.13 16.76 -8.47
C HIS A 45 1.80 16.53 -7.13
N ASN A 46 1.55 17.39 -6.15
CA ASN A 46 1.98 17.21 -4.78
C ASN A 46 1.02 16.28 -4.01
N VAL A 47 1.56 15.56 -3.02
CA VAL A 47 0.80 14.76 -2.06
C VAL A 47 1.14 15.25 -0.66
N HIS A 48 0.13 15.59 0.12
CA HIS A 48 0.28 16.03 1.50
C HIS A 48 -0.26 14.95 2.44
N PHE A 49 0.60 14.42 3.31
CA PHE A 49 0.19 13.42 4.29
C PHE A 49 -0.28 14.10 5.58
N CYS A 50 -1.47 13.73 6.03
CA CYS A 50 -2.12 14.34 7.20
C CYS A 50 -2.32 13.37 8.38
N GLN A 51 -2.04 12.08 8.20
CA GLN A 51 -2.24 11.05 9.23
C GLN A 51 -1.19 9.96 9.15
N ASP A 52 -0.67 9.54 10.30
CA ASP A 52 0.18 8.36 10.47
C ASP A 52 -0.55 7.28 11.25
N ASN A 53 -0.42 6.05 10.80
CA ASN A 53 -1.00 4.89 11.46
C ASN A 53 0.07 3.82 11.69
N GLU A 54 -0.11 3.05 12.76
CA GLU A 54 0.70 1.88 13.07
C GLU A 54 -0.18 0.70 13.43
N SER A 55 0.18 -0.49 12.98
CA SER A 55 -0.43 -1.74 13.43
C SER A 55 0.62 -2.81 13.60
N MET A 56 0.43 -3.69 14.60
CA MET A 56 1.21 -4.90 14.78
C MET A 56 0.35 -6.12 14.40
N SER A 57 0.95 -7.08 13.73
CA SER A 57 0.27 -8.30 13.30
C SER A 57 1.23 -9.49 13.35
N SER A 58 0.69 -10.70 13.60
CA SER A 58 1.44 -11.95 13.60
C SER A 58 1.44 -12.61 12.22
N TYR A 59 2.27 -13.66 12.07
CA TYR A 59 2.32 -14.48 10.86
C TYR A 59 0.94 -14.91 10.37
N GLY A 60 0.75 -14.86 9.06
CA GLY A 60 -0.49 -15.26 8.42
C GLY A 60 -1.59 -14.21 8.42
N VAL A 61 -1.45 -13.11 9.19
CA VAL A 61 -2.42 -12.00 9.10
C VAL A 61 -2.34 -11.38 7.72
N MET A 62 -3.50 -11.27 7.08
CA MET A 62 -3.68 -10.60 5.80
C MET A 62 -4.72 -9.49 5.97
N ARG A 63 -4.45 -8.30 5.46
CA ARG A 63 -5.35 -7.15 5.50
C ARG A 63 -5.50 -6.57 4.10
N GLY A 64 -6.72 -6.35 3.66
CA GLY A 64 -7.03 -5.79 2.34
C GLY A 64 -8.04 -6.63 1.56
N LEU A 65 -8.17 -6.45 0.28
CA LEU A 65 -7.63 -5.31 -0.47
C LEU A 65 -8.52 -4.09 -0.27
N HIS A 66 -8.06 -3.11 0.44
CA HIS A 66 -8.81 -1.87 0.71
C HIS A 66 -8.50 -0.83 -0.35
N PHE A 67 -9.47 0.00 -0.73
CA PHE A 67 -9.27 1.04 -1.73
C PHE A 67 -9.96 2.36 -1.34
N GLN A 68 -9.42 3.43 -1.91
CA GLN A 68 -10.04 4.75 -1.91
C GLN A 68 -9.96 5.33 -3.33
N ARG A 69 -10.84 4.88 -4.26
CA ARG A 69 -11.10 5.36 -5.64
C ARG A 69 -10.02 5.13 -6.73
N ARG A 70 -10.43 4.73 -7.88
CA ARG A 70 -10.02 4.28 -9.24
C ARG A 70 -8.57 4.33 -9.75
N SER A 71 -8.26 3.30 -10.61
CA SER A 71 -7.06 3.18 -11.46
C SER A 71 -7.39 2.71 -12.89
N PRO A 72 -6.69 3.21 -13.94
CA PRO A 72 -6.80 2.69 -15.30
C PRO A 72 -6.17 1.29 -15.49
N THR A 73 -5.49 0.76 -14.48
CA THR A 73 -4.81 -0.55 -14.49
C THR A 73 -5.62 -1.61 -13.75
N TYR A 74 -6.94 -1.62 -13.95
CA TYR A 74 -7.86 -2.56 -13.34
C TYR A 74 -7.39 -4.03 -13.50
N GLY A 75 -7.31 -4.77 -12.38
CA GLY A 75 -6.89 -6.17 -12.35
C GLY A 75 -5.37 -6.40 -12.40
N LYS A 76 -4.53 -5.37 -12.57
CA LYS A 76 -3.06 -5.50 -12.44
C LYS A 76 -2.63 -5.25 -11.00
N HIS A 77 -1.55 -5.92 -10.60
CA HIS A 77 -0.97 -5.74 -9.26
C HIS A 77 0.54 -5.57 -9.29
N VAL A 78 1.07 -5.00 -8.22
CA VAL A 78 2.49 -4.98 -7.86
C VAL A 78 2.60 -5.50 -6.44
N ALA A 79 3.49 -6.45 -6.20
CA ALA A 79 3.81 -6.95 -4.88
C ALA A 79 5.27 -6.61 -4.54
N VAL A 80 5.50 -6.13 -3.32
CA VAL A 80 6.82 -5.73 -2.81
C VAL A 80 7.01 -6.29 -1.42
N GLU A 81 8.14 -6.92 -1.16
CA GLU A 81 8.51 -7.37 0.17
C GLU A 81 9.18 -6.24 0.94
N LEU A 82 8.54 -5.83 2.04
CA LEU A 82 9.03 -4.81 2.96
C LEU A 82 9.59 -5.50 4.20
N THR A 83 10.83 -5.18 4.58
CA THR A 83 11.49 -5.79 5.74
C THR A 83 12.20 -4.74 6.59
N GLU A 84 12.50 -5.11 7.84
CA GLU A 84 13.31 -4.29 8.73
C GLU A 84 14.76 -4.10 8.24
N ASP A 85 15.25 -4.97 7.34
CA ASP A 85 16.59 -4.89 6.79
C ASP A 85 16.67 -3.98 5.56
N ASN A 86 15.64 -4.04 4.68
CA ASN A 86 15.66 -3.26 3.44
C ASN A 86 15.14 -1.83 3.63
N HIS A 87 14.34 -1.56 4.68
CA HIS A 87 13.71 -0.26 4.98
C HIS A 87 12.95 0.36 3.80
N VAL A 88 12.60 -0.45 2.81
CA VAL A 88 11.89 0.00 1.61
C VAL A 88 10.51 0.50 1.99
N GLN A 89 10.07 1.55 1.33
CA GLN A 89 8.72 2.08 1.45
C GLN A 89 7.98 1.91 0.12
N PHE A 90 6.68 1.70 0.19
CA PHE A 90 5.84 1.48 -0.97
C PHE A 90 4.80 2.59 -1.06
N PHE A 91 4.92 3.44 -2.10
CA PHE A 91 3.96 4.50 -2.35
C PHE A 91 2.85 4.00 -3.27
N ILE A 92 1.62 4.15 -2.81
CA ILE A 92 0.41 3.71 -3.50
C ILE A 92 -0.48 4.94 -3.70
N PRO A 93 -0.75 5.36 -4.95
CA PRO A 93 -1.58 6.53 -5.24
C PRO A 93 -3.04 6.32 -4.82
N LYS A 94 -3.79 7.43 -4.70
CA LYS A 94 -5.24 7.36 -4.58
C LYS A 94 -5.84 6.53 -5.70
N GLY A 95 -6.87 5.75 -5.38
CA GLY A 95 -7.58 4.95 -6.36
C GLY A 95 -7.06 3.54 -6.57
N PHE A 96 -6.03 3.13 -5.85
CA PHE A 96 -5.53 1.76 -5.87
C PHE A 96 -6.04 0.95 -4.68
N ALA A 97 -6.45 -0.29 -4.95
CA ALA A 97 -6.64 -1.27 -3.88
C ALA A 97 -5.28 -1.70 -3.34
N HIS A 98 -5.14 -1.81 -2.05
CA HIS A 98 -3.90 -2.23 -1.39
C HIS A 98 -4.18 -3.15 -0.21
N GLY A 99 -3.20 -3.97 0.10
CA GLY A 99 -3.22 -4.87 1.24
C GLY A 99 -1.82 -5.39 1.54
N PHE A 100 -1.70 -6.16 2.61
CA PHE A 100 -0.45 -6.82 2.96
C PHE A 100 -0.69 -8.17 3.62
N ALA A 101 0.33 -9.02 3.58
CA ALA A 101 0.42 -10.27 4.31
C ALA A 101 1.67 -10.29 5.18
N VAL A 102 1.56 -10.82 6.41
CA VAL A 102 2.68 -10.91 7.35
C VAL A 102 3.39 -12.25 7.19
N LEU A 103 4.65 -12.20 6.74
CA LEU A 103 5.48 -13.37 6.44
C LEU A 103 6.45 -13.73 7.58
N SER A 104 6.70 -12.81 8.52
CA SER A 104 7.52 -13.01 9.71
C SER A 104 6.65 -13.42 10.91
N GLU A 105 7.27 -13.84 12.02
CA GLU A 105 6.56 -14.17 13.27
C GLU A 105 5.66 -13.01 13.72
N THR A 106 6.20 -11.78 13.63
CA THR A 106 5.46 -10.53 13.88
C THR A 106 5.97 -9.44 12.92
N ALA A 107 5.10 -8.50 12.58
CA ALA A 107 5.48 -7.29 11.86
C ALA A 107 4.76 -6.07 12.43
N VAL A 108 5.49 -4.97 12.55
CA VAL A 108 4.93 -3.64 12.79
C VAL A 108 4.85 -2.93 11.45
N PHE A 109 3.64 -2.54 11.08
CA PHE A 109 3.35 -1.87 9.82
C PHE A 109 2.94 -0.43 10.09
N GLN A 110 3.73 0.51 9.56
CA GLN A 110 3.47 1.94 9.62
C GLN A 110 3.10 2.46 8.22
N TYR A 111 2.13 3.37 8.15
CA TYR A 111 1.75 4.00 6.90
C TYR A 111 1.22 5.41 7.10
N LYS A 112 1.48 6.25 6.10
CA LYS A 112 0.98 7.63 6.01
C LYS A 112 -0.23 7.68 5.10
N CYS A 113 -1.21 8.50 5.49
CA CYS A 113 -2.40 8.76 4.69
C CYS A 113 -2.46 10.24 4.29
N ASP A 114 -2.89 10.48 3.06
CA ASP A 114 -3.13 11.81 2.50
C ASP A 114 -4.59 12.26 2.66
N ASN A 115 -5.37 11.50 3.44
CA ASN A 115 -6.71 11.87 3.90
C ASN A 115 -7.01 11.20 5.25
N PHE A 116 -7.99 11.74 5.97
CA PHE A 116 -8.49 11.11 7.18
C PHE A 116 -9.35 9.89 6.86
N TYR A 117 -9.45 8.97 7.82
CA TYR A 117 -10.28 7.78 7.66
C TYR A 117 -11.77 8.14 7.62
N HIS A 118 -12.46 7.67 6.60
CA HIS A 118 -13.89 7.82 6.38
C HIS A 118 -14.55 6.44 6.31
N PRO A 119 -15.15 5.95 7.41
CA PRO A 119 -15.76 4.61 7.46
C PRO A 119 -16.81 4.35 6.38
N GLU A 120 -17.55 5.40 5.99
CA GLU A 120 -18.59 5.36 4.97
C GLU A 120 -18.05 5.20 3.54
N ALA A 121 -16.77 5.54 3.33
CA ALA A 121 -16.09 5.41 2.05
C ALA A 121 -15.18 4.14 1.98
N ASP A 122 -15.17 3.36 3.05
CA ASP A 122 -14.32 2.19 3.18
C ASP A 122 -14.94 1.01 2.42
N GLY A 123 -14.22 0.47 1.48
CA GLY A 123 -14.60 -0.67 0.66
C GLY A 123 -13.39 -1.55 0.33
N GLY A 124 -13.65 -2.68 -0.31
CA GLY A 124 -12.59 -3.62 -0.64
C GLY A 124 -12.98 -4.63 -1.71
N ILE A 125 -11.95 -5.26 -2.25
CA ILE A 125 -12.03 -6.46 -3.09
C ILE A 125 -11.52 -7.62 -2.25
N SER A 126 -12.10 -8.80 -2.43
CA SER A 126 -11.66 -9.99 -1.69
C SER A 126 -10.19 -10.28 -1.92
N ILE A 127 -9.42 -10.33 -0.84
CA ILE A 127 -8.00 -10.72 -0.87
C ILE A 127 -7.81 -12.19 -1.27
N LEU A 128 -8.90 -12.98 -1.19
CA LEU A 128 -8.94 -14.39 -1.59
C LEU A 128 -9.35 -14.60 -3.05
N ASP A 129 -9.41 -13.53 -3.84
CA ASP A 129 -9.76 -13.64 -5.26
C ASP A 129 -8.57 -14.15 -6.09
N ASP A 130 -8.59 -15.42 -6.42
CA ASP A 130 -7.54 -16.08 -7.23
C ASP A 130 -7.39 -15.46 -8.63
N SER A 131 -8.42 -14.80 -9.15
CA SER A 131 -8.35 -14.14 -10.46
C SER A 131 -7.39 -12.95 -10.50
N LEU A 132 -7.03 -12.40 -9.34
CA LEU A 132 -6.01 -11.35 -9.20
C LEU A 132 -4.59 -11.86 -9.44
N GLY A 133 -4.35 -13.18 -9.30
CA GLY A 133 -3.04 -13.80 -9.50
C GLY A 133 -1.97 -13.34 -8.52
N ILE A 134 -2.36 -12.87 -7.32
CA ILE A 134 -1.44 -12.40 -6.29
C ILE A 134 -0.91 -13.60 -5.50
N ASP A 135 0.41 -13.80 -5.50
CA ASP A 135 1.07 -14.74 -4.61
C ASP A 135 1.30 -14.08 -3.23
N TRP A 136 0.45 -14.42 -2.28
CA TRP A 136 0.53 -13.91 -0.91
C TRP A 136 1.61 -14.60 -0.07
N LYS A 137 2.20 -15.70 -0.56
CA LYS A 137 3.19 -16.53 0.17
C LYS A 137 2.70 -17.06 1.52
N ILE A 138 1.39 -17.04 1.77
CA ILE A 138 0.74 -17.59 2.95
C ILE A 138 -0.11 -18.79 2.52
N PRO A 139 0.15 -20.00 3.07
CA PRO A 139 -0.75 -21.13 2.87
C PRO A 139 -2.15 -20.81 3.37
N THR A 140 -3.18 -21.25 2.65
CA THR A 140 -4.59 -20.90 2.94
C THR A 140 -4.99 -21.27 4.38
N GLU A 141 -4.47 -22.38 4.92
CA GLU A 141 -4.70 -22.85 6.29
C GLU A 141 -4.09 -21.94 7.37
N HIS A 142 -3.16 -21.07 7.00
CA HIS A 142 -2.52 -20.09 7.89
C HIS A 142 -3.06 -18.66 7.69
N ALA A 143 -3.92 -18.46 6.68
CA ALA A 143 -4.48 -17.15 6.40
C ALA A 143 -5.41 -16.70 7.55
N ASN A 144 -5.10 -15.55 8.13
CA ASN A 144 -5.88 -14.93 9.21
C ASN A 144 -6.44 -13.59 8.74
N LEU A 145 -7.73 -13.55 8.46
CA LEU A 145 -8.44 -12.38 7.96
C LEU A 145 -9.42 -11.85 9.00
N SER A 146 -9.69 -10.56 8.96
CA SER A 146 -10.78 -9.99 9.72
C SER A 146 -12.14 -10.45 9.15
N GLU A 147 -13.17 -10.46 9.97
CA GLU A 147 -14.54 -10.74 9.51
C GLU A 147 -14.98 -9.83 8.36
N LYS A 148 -14.52 -8.57 8.38
CA LYS A 148 -14.80 -7.60 7.33
C LYS A 148 -14.14 -7.99 6.01
N ASP A 149 -12.87 -8.37 6.01
CA ASP A 149 -12.12 -8.71 4.80
C ASP A 149 -12.68 -9.98 4.12
N THR A 150 -13.29 -10.89 4.88
CA THR A 150 -13.96 -12.08 4.32
C THR A 150 -15.28 -11.79 3.59
N LYS A 151 -15.84 -10.58 3.76
CA LYS A 151 -17.13 -10.18 3.18
C LYS A 151 -16.99 -9.36 1.89
N HIS A 152 -15.77 -9.02 1.48
CA HIS A 152 -15.53 -8.27 0.25
C HIS A 152 -15.92 -9.08 -1.00
N ALA A 153 -16.46 -8.40 -2.00
CA ALA A 153 -16.81 -9.00 -3.29
C ALA A 153 -15.56 -9.44 -4.06
N MET A 154 -15.67 -10.47 -4.88
CA MET A 154 -14.64 -10.80 -5.87
C MET A 154 -14.58 -9.72 -6.94
N LEU A 155 -13.43 -9.57 -7.62
CA LEU A 155 -13.21 -8.54 -8.64
C LEU A 155 -14.30 -8.53 -9.73
N LYS A 156 -14.74 -9.73 -10.17
CA LYS A 156 -15.78 -9.90 -11.20
C LYS A 156 -17.16 -9.39 -10.78
N ASP A 157 -17.46 -9.40 -9.47
CA ASP A 157 -18.74 -9.02 -8.88
C ASP A 157 -18.67 -7.62 -8.26
N PHE A 158 -17.50 -6.97 -8.36
CA PHE A 158 -17.23 -5.68 -7.77
C PHE A 158 -17.79 -4.56 -8.64
N ASP A 159 -18.84 -3.89 -8.15
CA ASP A 159 -19.37 -2.66 -8.74
C ASP A 159 -18.51 -1.47 -8.30
N SER A 160 -17.62 -1.04 -9.19
CA SER A 160 -16.68 0.03 -8.89
C SER A 160 -17.41 1.39 -8.80
N PRO A 161 -17.46 2.03 -7.65
CA PRO A 161 -18.09 3.35 -7.49
C PRO A 161 -17.26 4.47 -8.15
N PHE A 162 -16.31 4.16 -9.01
CA PHE A 162 -15.28 5.09 -9.48
C PHE A 162 -15.45 5.41 -10.96
N ASP A 163 -15.30 6.69 -11.32
CA ASP A 163 -15.25 7.16 -12.71
C ASP A 163 -13.81 7.53 -13.08
N ILE A 164 -13.26 6.93 -14.15
CA ILE A 164 -11.89 7.18 -14.63
C ILE A 164 -11.65 8.64 -15.07
N ASN A 165 -12.73 9.38 -15.33
CA ASN A 165 -12.65 10.77 -15.76
C ASN A 165 -12.59 11.77 -14.59
N VAL A 166 -12.63 11.28 -13.33
CA VAL A 166 -12.53 12.14 -12.15
C VAL A 166 -11.09 12.21 -11.68
N ASP A 167 -10.52 13.42 -11.67
CA ASP A 167 -9.23 13.70 -11.06
C ASP A 167 -9.37 13.61 -9.52
N LEU A 168 -8.61 12.70 -8.91
CA LEU A 168 -8.67 12.43 -7.46
C LEU A 168 -7.79 13.37 -6.64
N TYR A 169 -7.05 14.25 -7.29
CA TYR A 169 -6.12 15.19 -6.67
C TYR A 169 -6.56 16.66 -6.78
N GLN A 170 -7.75 16.90 -7.31
CA GLN A 170 -8.38 18.23 -7.33
C GLN A 170 -9.31 18.44 -6.14
#